data_399bbb502fbb3d4a666aeaf2b7698cf9
#
_entry.id   399bbb502fbb3d4a666aeaf2b7698cf9
#
_cell.length_a   1.000
_cell.length_b   1.000
_cell.length_c   1.000
_cell.angle_alpha   90.00
_cell.angle_beta   90.00
_cell.angle_gamma   90.00
#
_symmetry.space_group_name_H-M   'P 1'
#
loop_
_entity.id
_entity.type
_entity.pdbx_description
1 polymer ?
#
loop_
_entity_poly.entity_id
_entity_poly.type
_entity_poly.pdbx_seq_one_letter_code
_entity_poly.pdbx_strand_id
1 'polypeptide(L)' 'MTLADLLALVIFAALNAYAVLAGADFGGGV' A
#
# COMPACT_ATOMS: atom_id res chain seq x y z
N MET A 1 20.14 -5.67 -1.88
CA MET A 1 18.93 -5.81 -1.05
C MET A 1 19.30 -6.36 0.31
N THR A 2 18.90 -5.66 1.33
CA THR A 2 19.11 -6.11 2.70
C THR A 2 17.76 -6.50 3.30
N LEU A 3 17.81 -7.11 4.47
CA LEU A 3 16.58 -7.45 5.19
C LEU A 3 15.77 -6.20 5.49
N ALA A 4 16.45 -5.13 5.88
CA ALA A 4 15.78 -3.86 6.14
C ALA A 4 15.11 -3.31 4.89
N ASP A 5 15.75 -3.49 3.76
CA ASP A 5 15.21 -3.05 2.48
C ASP A 5 13.94 -3.82 2.13
N LEU A 6 13.98 -5.12 2.37
CA LEU A 6 12.81 -5.97 2.13
C LEU A 6 11.64 -5.55 3.02
N LEU A 7 11.92 -5.27 4.29
CA LEU A 7 10.88 -4.83 5.21
C LEU A 7 10.27 -3.50 4.77
N ALA A 8 11.11 -2.59 4.29
CA ALA A 8 10.62 -1.31 3.80
C ALA A 8 9.69 -1.49 2.61
N LEU A 9 10.03 -2.37 1.70
CA LEU A 9 9.18 -2.64 0.54
C LEU A 9 7.83 -3.22 0.96
N VAL A 10 7.84 -4.13 1.92
CA VAL A 10 6.59 -4.72 2.41
C VAL A 10 5.70 -3.66 3.04
N ILE A 11 6.29 -2.79 3.84
CA ILE A 11 5.53 -1.71 4.50
C ILE A 11 4.95 -0.77 3.45
N PHE A 12 5.74 -0.38 2.47
CA PHE A 12 5.25 0.49 1.41
C PHE A 12 4.12 -0.16 0.63
N ALA A 13 4.28 -1.41 0.28
CA ALA A 13 3.24 -2.14 -0.45
C ALA A 13 1.96 -2.23 0.36
N ALA A 14 2.08 -2.48 1.65
CA ALA A 14 0.92 -2.57 2.53
C ALA A 14 0.19 -1.24 2.62
N LEU A 15 0.93 -0.14 2.74
CA LEU A 15 0.34 1.19 2.80
C LEU A 15 -0.36 1.53 1.49
N ASN A 16 0.25 1.20 0.37
CA ASN A 16 -0.35 1.45 -0.93
C ASN A 16 -1.62 0.63 -1.12
N ALA A 17 -1.60 -0.63 -0.76
CA ALA A 17 -2.78 -1.48 -0.86
C ALA A 17 -3.89 -0.97 0.02
N TYR A 18 -3.57 -0.53 1.22
CA TYR A 18 -4.55 0.03 2.13
C TYR A 18 -5.18 1.29 1.55
N ALA A 19 -4.35 2.15 0.97
CA ALA A 19 -4.83 3.39 0.35
C ALA A 19 -5.75 3.10 -0.82
N VAL A 20 -5.42 2.11 -1.62
CA VAL A 20 -6.25 1.72 -2.76
C VAL A 20 -7.61 1.21 -2.28
N LEU A 21 -7.60 0.37 -1.27
CA LEU A 21 -8.86 -0.18 -0.72
C LEU A 21 -9.72 0.93 -0.13
N ALA A 22 -9.12 1.84 0.64
CA ALA A 22 -9.85 2.95 1.23
C ALA A 22 -10.37 3.91 0.16
N GLY A 23 -9.55 4.14 -0.86
CA GLY A 23 -9.95 5.01 -1.96
C GLY A 23 -11.05 4.42 -2.80
N ALA A 24 -11.08 3.11 -2.94
CA ALA A 24 -12.10 2.42 -3.73
C ALA A 24 -13.49 2.61 -3.14
N ASP A 25 -13.57 2.72 -1.82
CA ASP A 25 -14.86 2.92 -1.17
C ASP A 25 -15.46 4.29 -1.47
N PHE A 26 -14.61 5.27 -1.70
CA PHE A 26 -15.06 6.65 -1.94
C PHE A 26 -14.94 7.05 -3.39
N GLY A 27 -13.80 6.73 -3.99
CA GLY A 27 -13.46 7.21 -5.30
C GLY A 27 -13.76 6.25 -6.43
N GLY A 28 -14.04 5.01 -6.13
CA GLY A 28 -14.28 4.01 -7.15
C GLY A 28 -15.42 4.37 -8.07
N GLY A 29 -16.38 5.07 -7.57
CA GLY A 29 -17.55 5.47 -8.36
C GLY A 29 -17.46 6.84 -9.00
N VAL A 30 -16.39 7.55 -8.69
CA VAL A 30 -16.26 8.92 -9.17
C VAL A 30 -15.72 8.99 -10.60
#